data_04c67c7af442fd86c598c21ffaf5c1d2
#
_entry.id   04c67c7af442fd86c598c21ffaf5c1d2
#
_cell.length_a   1.000
_cell.length_b   1.000
_cell.length_c   1.000
_cell.angle_alpha   90.00
_cell.angle_beta   90.00
_cell.angle_gamma   90.00
#
_symmetry.space_group_name_H-M   'P 1'
#
loop_
_entity.id
_entity.type
_entity.pdbx_description
1 polymer ?
#
loop_
_entity_poly.entity_id
_entity_poly.type
_entity_poly.pdbx_seq_one_letter_code
_entity_poly.pdbx_strand_id
1 'polypeptide(L)'
;MTQYMIAPSILSADFARLGEDTAKALAAGADVVHFDVMDNHYVPNLTIGPMVLKSLRQYGITAPIDVHLMVKPVDRIVPDFAAAGASIITFHPEASEHVDRTLQLIKEHGCKAGLVFNPATSLSYLDYVMDKLDVILLMSVNPGFGGQSFIPQTLDKLREVRRRIDASGYDIRLEVDGGVKVNNIGEIAAAGADMFVAGSAIFDKPDYKKVIDEMRSELAKVTHG
;
A
#
# COMPACT_ATOMS: atom_id res chain seq x y z
N MET A 1 21.20 4.35 -2.91
CA MET A 1 20.45 4.50 -1.65
C MET A 1 19.00 4.21 -1.94
N THR A 2 18.37 3.29 -1.24
CA THR A 2 16.96 2.97 -1.39
C THR A 2 16.12 4.20 -0.98
N GLN A 3 15.29 4.70 -1.88
CA GLN A 3 14.40 5.83 -1.56
C GLN A 3 13.20 5.28 -0.80
N TYR A 4 13.06 5.63 0.47
CA TYR A 4 11.89 5.32 1.27
C TYR A 4 10.68 6.16 0.85
N MET A 5 9.51 5.53 0.76
CA MET A 5 8.26 6.18 0.38
C MET A 5 7.25 6.12 1.53
N ILE A 6 6.58 7.25 1.79
CA ILE A 6 5.48 7.34 2.75
C ILE A 6 4.18 7.48 1.96
N ALA A 7 3.25 6.56 2.23
CA ALA A 7 1.96 6.43 1.55
C ALA A 7 0.80 6.62 2.55
N PRO A 8 0.29 7.85 2.75
CA PRO A 8 -0.88 8.07 3.60
C PRO A 8 -2.10 7.30 3.08
N SER A 9 -2.69 6.45 3.96
CA SER A 9 -3.97 5.80 3.66
C SER A 9 -5.12 6.76 3.90
N ILE A 10 -5.81 7.13 2.82
CA ILE A 10 -6.96 8.04 2.88
C ILE A 10 -8.20 7.42 3.51
N LEU A 11 -8.16 6.14 3.88
CA LEU A 11 -9.18 5.52 4.71
C LEU A 11 -9.38 6.27 6.04
N SER A 12 -8.32 6.92 6.54
CA SER A 12 -8.34 7.71 7.77
C SER A 12 -8.55 9.21 7.53
N ALA A 13 -8.71 9.67 6.30
CA ALA A 13 -8.92 11.07 5.96
C ALA A 13 -10.36 11.53 6.23
N ASP A 14 -10.59 12.85 6.24
CA ASP A 14 -11.93 13.42 6.27
C ASP A 14 -12.61 13.28 4.90
N PHE A 15 -13.54 12.34 4.78
CA PHE A 15 -14.24 12.06 3.52
C PHE A 15 -15.11 13.24 3.03
N ALA A 16 -15.55 14.13 3.92
CA ALA A 16 -16.29 15.34 3.52
C ALA A 16 -15.38 16.34 2.77
N ARG A 17 -14.06 16.22 2.94
CA ARG A 17 -13.03 17.09 2.33
C ARG A 17 -11.85 16.28 1.81
N LEU A 18 -12.13 15.11 1.23
CA LEU A 18 -11.11 14.12 0.89
C LEU A 18 -10.00 14.67 -0.02
N GLY A 19 -10.35 15.46 -1.04
CA GLY A 19 -9.38 16.08 -1.95
C GLY A 19 -8.45 17.06 -1.23
N GLU A 20 -9.00 17.91 -0.37
CA GLU A 20 -8.24 18.87 0.44
C GLU A 20 -7.30 18.16 1.42
N ASP A 21 -7.81 17.15 2.11
CA ASP A 21 -7.04 16.41 3.11
C ASP A 21 -5.91 15.59 2.47
N THR A 22 -6.18 14.96 1.33
CA THR A 22 -5.16 14.28 0.52
C THR A 22 -4.08 15.27 0.04
N ALA A 23 -4.46 16.42 -0.48
CA ALA A 23 -3.52 17.45 -0.94
C ALA A 23 -2.63 17.96 0.20
N LYS A 24 -3.17 18.13 1.41
CA LYS A 24 -2.41 18.51 2.60
C LYS A 24 -1.35 17.47 2.97
N ALA A 25 -1.70 16.19 2.94
CA ALA A 25 -0.76 15.12 3.24
C ALA A 25 0.39 15.06 2.22
N LEU A 26 0.09 15.25 0.93
CA LEU A 26 1.11 15.35 -0.13
C LEU A 26 1.99 16.59 0.02
N ALA A 27 1.41 17.76 0.30
CA ALA A 27 2.17 18.98 0.56
C ALA A 27 3.06 18.89 1.82
N ALA A 28 2.69 18.03 2.76
CA ALA A 28 3.48 17.72 3.95
C ALA A 28 4.69 16.80 3.67
N GLY A 29 4.84 16.28 2.45
CA GLY A 29 6.00 15.47 2.02
C GLY A 29 5.73 13.98 1.86
N ALA A 30 4.47 13.57 1.74
CA ALA A 30 4.10 12.21 1.33
C ALA A 30 4.38 11.98 -0.16
N ASP A 31 4.65 10.72 -0.56
CA ASP A 31 5.07 10.36 -1.91
C ASP A 31 3.94 9.75 -2.75
N VAL A 32 3.09 8.97 -2.13
CA VAL A 32 2.05 8.15 -2.76
C VAL A 32 0.77 8.27 -1.97
N VAL A 33 -0.38 8.20 -2.62
CA VAL A 33 -1.69 8.08 -1.94
C VAL A 33 -2.07 6.62 -1.88
N HIS A 34 -2.28 6.07 -0.68
CA HIS A 34 -2.80 4.71 -0.52
C HIS A 34 -4.33 4.72 -0.45
N PHE A 35 -4.95 3.91 -1.30
CA PHE A 35 -6.39 3.93 -1.58
C PHE A 35 -7.01 2.56 -1.29
N ASP A 36 -7.57 2.38 -0.09
CA ASP A 36 -8.12 1.11 0.40
C ASP A 36 -9.54 0.87 -0.10
N VAL A 37 -9.72 -0.17 -0.92
CA VAL A 37 -11.00 -0.58 -1.50
C VAL A 37 -11.50 -1.85 -0.84
N MET A 38 -12.68 -1.78 -0.24
CA MET A 38 -13.33 -2.88 0.48
C MET A 38 -14.76 -3.08 -0.01
N ASP A 39 -15.18 -4.33 -0.20
CA ASP A 39 -16.46 -4.70 -0.81
C ASP A 39 -17.49 -5.30 0.17
N ASN A 40 -17.16 -5.35 1.46
CA ASN A 40 -17.97 -6.04 2.49
C ASN A 40 -18.21 -7.54 2.19
N HIS A 41 -17.33 -8.13 1.38
CA HIS A 41 -17.36 -9.56 1.06
C HIS A 41 -15.99 -10.20 1.36
N TYR A 42 -14.91 -9.69 0.78
CA TYR A 42 -13.56 -10.16 1.09
C TYR A 42 -13.13 -9.76 2.51
N VAL A 43 -13.50 -8.56 2.95
CA VAL A 43 -13.31 -8.03 4.30
C VAL A 43 -14.64 -7.51 4.86
N PRO A 44 -14.83 -7.47 6.21
CA PRO A 44 -16.09 -7.08 6.84
C PRO A 44 -16.26 -5.54 6.92
N ASN A 45 -15.97 -4.83 5.84
CA ASN A 45 -16.15 -3.38 5.72
C ASN A 45 -16.41 -3.00 4.25
N LEU A 46 -17.06 -1.88 4.03
CA LEU A 46 -17.33 -1.29 2.72
C LEU A 46 -16.73 0.12 2.69
N THR A 47 -15.93 0.44 1.66
CA THR A 47 -15.29 1.75 1.60
C THR A 47 -15.67 2.53 0.33
N ILE A 48 -14.81 2.58 -0.65
CA ILE A 48 -14.85 3.50 -1.79
C ILE A 48 -14.61 2.77 -3.10
N GLY A 49 -15.00 3.39 -4.19
CA GLY A 49 -14.87 2.83 -5.53
C GLY A 49 -14.15 3.75 -6.52
N PRO A 50 -14.12 3.37 -7.81
CA PRO A 50 -13.40 4.10 -8.87
C PRO A 50 -13.84 5.56 -9.01
N MET A 51 -15.12 5.86 -8.73
CA MET A 51 -15.65 7.22 -8.80
C MET A 51 -14.94 8.18 -7.83
N VAL A 52 -14.54 7.70 -6.66
CA VAL A 52 -13.81 8.53 -5.67
C VAL A 52 -12.39 8.80 -6.16
N LEU A 53 -11.70 7.81 -6.73
CA LEU A 53 -10.39 8.00 -7.33
C LEU A 53 -10.45 9.02 -8.47
N LYS A 54 -11.44 8.88 -9.36
CA LYS A 54 -11.67 9.85 -10.45
C LYS A 54 -11.87 11.27 -9.90
N SER A 55 -12.63 11.42 -8.81
CA SER A 55 -12.85 12.71 -8.17
C SER A 55 -11.56 13.31 -7.59
N LEU A 56 -10.68 12.50 -7.01
CA LEU A 56 -9.36 12.95 -6.56
C LEU A 56 -8.50 13.45 -7.73
N ARG A 57 -8.51 12.73 -8.86
CA ARG A 57 -7.80 13.19 -10.08
C ARG A 57 -8.37 14.51 -10.60
N GLN A 58 -9.68 14.65 -10.63
CA GLN A 58 -10.35 15.90 -11.04
C GLN A 58 -10.09 17.06 -10.07
N TYR A 59 -9.92 16.79 -8.79
CA TYR A 59 -9.53 17.78 -7.79
C TYR A 59 -8.10 18.31 -8.00
N GLY A 60 -7.26 17.57 -8.74
CA GLY A 60 -5.89 17.95 -9.05
C GLY A 60 -4.82 17.12 -8.35
N ILE A 61 -5.16 15.98 -7.77
CA ILE A 61 -4.15 15.06 -7.22
C ILE A 61 -3.41 14.39 -8.38
N THR A 62 -2.12 14.73 -8.55
CA THR A 62 -1.23 14.19 -9.60
C THR A 62 -0.27 13.12 -9.09
N ALA A 63 -0.04 13.06 -7.78
CA ALA A 63 0.80 12.03 -7.17
C ALA A 63 0.35 10.61 -7.53
N PRO A 64 1.25 9.61 -7.51
CA PRO A 64 0.85 8.22 -7.70
C PRO A 64 -0.24 7.82 -6.70
N ILE A 65 -1.24 7.08 -7.18
CA ILE A 65 -2.28 6.48 -6.33
C ILE A 65 -2.10 4.96 -6.39
N ASP A 66 -1.84 4.38 -5.25
CA ASP A 66 -1.73 2.95 -5.02
C ASP A 66 -3.07 2.41 -4.52
N VAL A 67 -3.71 1.61 -5.35
CA VAL A 67 -5.05 1.04 -5.09
C VAL A 67 -4.90 -0.36 -4.52
N HIS A 68 -5.22 -0.51 -3.25
CA HIS A 68 -5.25 -1.80 -2.56
C HIS A 68 -6.66 -2.40 -2.63
N LEU A 69 -6.81 -3.46 -3.42
CA LEU A 69 -8.10 -4.12 -3.66
C LEU A 69 -8.35 -5.26 -2.66
N MET A 70 -9.18 -5.00 -1.67
CA MET A 70 -9.74 -5.98 -0.75
C MET A 70 -11.16 -6.36 -1.22
N VAL A 71 -11.24 -6.91 -2.43
CA VAL A 71 -12.49 -7.23 -3.12
C VAL A 71 -12.42 -8.61 -3.78
N LYS A 72 -13.54 -9.31 -3.86
CA LYS A 72 -13.63 -10.63 -4.48
C LYS A 72 -14.95 -10.81 -5.24
N PRO A 73 -14.90 -11.21 -6.53
CA PRO A 73 -13.72 -11.45 -7.38
C PRO A 73 -13.05 -10.13 -7.80
N VAL A 74 -11.72 -10.14 -7.93
CA VAL A 74 -10.94 -8.92 -8.14
C VAL A 74 -10.87 -8.48 -9.62
N ASP A 75 -10.82 -9.40 -10.57
CA ASP A 75 -10.53 -9.11 -11.99
C ASP A 75 -11.48 -8.07 -12.60
N ARG A 76 -12.76 -8.11 -12.22
CA ARG A 76 -13.80 -7.27 -12.83
C ARG A 76 -13.62 -5.78 -12.61
N ILE A 77 -13.03 -5.38 -11.47
CA ILE A 77 -12.92 -3.97 -11.09
C ILE A 77 -11.57 -3.34 -11.49
N VAL A 78 -10.60 -4.15 -11.88
CA VAL A 78 -9.26 -3.68 -12.29
C VAL A 78 -9.34 -2.66 -13.43
N PRO A 79 -10.06 -2.90 -14.55
CA PRO A 79 -10.17 -1.92 -15.64
C PRO A 79 -10.76 -0.58 -15.21
N ASP A 80 -11.74 -0.61 -14.31
CA ASP A 80 -12.42 0.61 -13.83
C ASP A 80 -11.49 1.49 -12.99
N PHE A 81 -10.67 0.89 -12.11
CA PHE A 81 -9.67 1.63 -11.34
C PHE A 81 -8.54 2.16 -12.21
N ALA A 82 -8.07 1.38 -13.18
CA ALA A 82 -7.08 1.84 -14.14
C ALA A 82 -7.60 3.05 -14.93
N ALA A 83 -8.82 2.97 -15.48
CA ALA A 83 -9.47 4.07 -16.20
C ALA A 83 -9.73 5.31 -15.31
N ALA A 84 -9.95 5.11 -14.01
CA ALA A 84 -10.10 6.20 -13.05
C ALA A 84 -8.78 6.91 -12.72
N GLY A 85 -7.62 6.33 -13.07
CA GLY A 85 -6.31 6.94 -12.90
C GLY A 85 -5.45 6.31 -11.79
N ALA A 86 -5.65 5.03 -11.45
CA ALA A 86 -4.75 4.28 -10.59
C ALA A 86 -3.34 4.23 -11.20
N SER A 87 -2.32 4.33 -10.37
CA SER A 87 -0.91 4.19 -10.78
C SER A 87 -0.37 2.80 -10.47
N ILE A 88 -0.80 2.25 -9.34
CA ILE A 88 -0.47 0.93 -8.83
C ILE A 88 -1.79 0.26 -8.45
N ILE A 89 -1.91 -1.03 -8.74
CA ILE A 89 -3.04 -1.86 -8.27
C ILE A 89 -2.46 -3.10 -7.61
N THR A 90 -2.82 -3.31 -6.36
CA THR A 90 -2.44 -4.47 -5.58
C THR A 90 -3.68 -5.27 -5.17
N PHE A 91 -3.57 -6.59 -5.13
CA PHE A 91 -4.68 -7.47 -4.77
C PHE A 91 -4.20 -8.68 -3.97
N HIS A 92 -5.10 -9.26 -3.20
CA HIS A 92 -4.84 -10.46 -2.44
C HIS A 92 -4.92 -11.70 -3.34
N PRO A 93 -3.94 -12.63 -3.30
CA PRO A 93 -3.98 -13.83 -4.14
C PRO A 93 -5.24 -14.67 -3.91
N GLU A 94 -5.80 -14.66 -2.69
CA GLU A 94 -7.04 -15.37 -2.35
C GLU A 94 -8.30 -14.79 -3.03
N ALA A 95 -8.20 -13.58 -3.59
CA ALA A 95 -9.29 -12.90 -4.30
C ALA A 95 -9.31 -13.22 -5.81
N SER A 96 -8.30 -13.92 -6.33
CA SER A 96 -8.17 -14.34 -7.73
C SER A 96 -8.03 -15.85 -7.83
N GLU A 97 -8.71 -16.46 -8.80
CA GLU A 97 -8.51 -17.88 -9.14
C GLU A 97 -7.27 -18.10 -10.04
N HIS A 98 -6.81 -17.04 -10.73
CA HIS A 98 -5.70 -17.08 -11.68
C HIS A 98 -4.78 -15.87 -11.47
N VAL A 99 -3.95 -15.93 -10.43
CA VAL A 99 -3.10 -14.82 -9.98
C VAL A 99 -2.23 -14.26 -11.10
N ASP A 100 -1.58 -15.13 -11.90
CA ASP A 100 -0.76 -14.72 -13.03
C ASP A 100 -1.55 -13.88 -14.04
N ARG A 101 -2.75 -14.32 -14.39
CA ARG A 101 -3.64 -13.60 -15.32
C ARG A 101 -4.08 -12.25 -14.76
N THR A 102 -4.38 -12.16 -13.46
CA THR A 102 -4.78 -10.90 -12.83
C THR A 102 -3.63 -9.89 -12.83
N LEU A 103 -2.39 -10.32 -12.56
CA LEU A 103 -1.20 -9.47 -12.67
C LEU A 103 -1.02 -8.93 -14.10
N GLN A 104 -1.17 -9.81 -15.09
CA GLN A 104 -1.10 -9.41 -16.50
C GLN A 104 -2.20 -8.40 -16.85
N LEU A 105 -3.44 -8.63 -16.42
CA LEU A 105 -4.57 -7.72 -16.64
C LEU A 105 -4.27 -6.31 -16.11
N ILE A 106 -3.69 -6.19 -14.93
CA ILE A 106 -3.29 -4.90 -14.36
C ILE A 106 -2.26 -4.19 -15.25
N LYS A 107 -1.23 -4.93 -15.70
CA LYS A 107 -0.18 -4.38 -16.57
C LYS A 107 -0.69 -3.99 -17.95
N GLU A 108 -1.59 -4.75 -18.53
CA GLU A 108 -2.24 -4.44 -19.81
C GLU A 108 -3.03 -3.13 -19.77
N HIS A 109 -3.53 -2.74 -18.59
CA HIS A 109 -4.20 -1.46 -18.36
C HIS A 109 -3.24 -0.32 -17.96
N GLY A 110 -1.92 -0.53 -18.06
CA GLY A 110 -0.91 0.50 -17.84
C GLY A 110 -0.58 0.81 -16.38
N CYS A 111 -1.04 -0.03 -15.44
CA CYS A 111 -0.74 0.13 -14.02
C CYS A 111 0.42 -0.78 -13.60
N LYS A 112 1.14 -0.37 -12.56
CA LYS A 112 2.04 -1.25 -11.82
C LYS A 112 1.22 -2.28 -11.06
N ALA A 113 1.70 -3.53 -11.02
CA ALA A 113 0.98 -4.66 -10.43
C ALA A 113 1.64 -5.16 -9.16
N GLY A 114 0.84 -5.54 -8.16
CA GLY A 114 1.38 -6.11 -6.94
C GLY A 114 0.46 -7.14 -6.27
N LEU A 115 1.07 -7.94 -5.39
CA LEU A 115 0.38 -8.90 -4.53
C LEU A 115 0.40 -8.46 -3.07
N VAL A 116 -0.72 -8.68 -2.40
CA VAL A 116 -0.91 -8.39 -0.97
C VAL A 116 -1.00 -9.68 -0.18
N PHE A 117 -0.24 -9.78 0.89
CA PHE A 117 -0.22 -10.93 1.77
C PHE A 117 -0.79 -10.59 3.14
N ASN A 118 -1.87 -11.26 3.54
CA ASN A 118 -2.38 -11.21 4.90
C ASN A 118 -1.35 -11.76 5.89
N PRO A 119 -1.46 -11.48 7.19
CA PRO A 119 -0.49 -11.95 8.18
C PRO A 119 -0.18 -13.45 8.08
N ALA A 120 -1.21 -14.29 7.86
CA ALA A 120 -1.06 -15.75 7.76
C ALA A 120 -0.96 -16.30 6.33
N THR A 121 -1.03 -15.47 5.28
CA THR A 121 -0.93 -15.94 3.89
C THR A 121 0.49 -16.38 3.56
N SER A 122 0.62 -17.56 2.94
CA SER A 122 1.90 -18.14 2.52
C SER A 122 2.58 -17.29 1.43
N LEU A 123 3.90 -17.14 1.51
CA LEU A 123 4.72 -16.50 0.49
C LEU A 123 4.95 -17.37 -0.76
N SER A 124 4.46 -18.60 -0.79
CA SER A 124 4.58 -19.50 -1.96
C SER A 124 3.89 -18.94 -3.22
N TYR A 125 2.95 -18.03 -3.08
CA TYR A 125 2.37 -17.31 -4.22
C TYR A 125 3.40 -16.49 -5.01
N LEU A 126 4.57 -16.18 -4.44
CA LEU A 126 5.65 -15.47 -5.12
C LEU A 126 6.49 -16.35 -6.05
N ASP A 127 6.48 -17.68 -5.84
CA ASP A 127 7.47 -18.59 -6.44
C ASP A 127 7.51 -18.55 -7.97
N TYR A 128 6.41 -18.18 -8.63
CA TYR A 128 6.30 -18.22 -10.10
C TYR A 128 5.81 -16.88 -10.73
N VAL A 129 5.82 -15.77 -9.98
CA VAL A 129 5.26 -14.50 -10.48
C VAL A 129 6.15 -13.27 -10.19
N MET A 130 7.33 -13.47 -9.61
CA MET A 130 8.24 -12.36 -9.22
C MET A 130 8.57 -11.43 -10.39
N ASP A 131 8.70 -11.94 -11.61
CA ASP A 131 8.99 -11.20 -12.82
C ASP A 131 7.85 -10.25 -13.27
N LYS A 132 6.66 -10.41 -12.71
CA LYS A 132 5.46 -9.61 -13.02
C LYS A 132 5.13 -8.58 -11.95
N LEU A 133 5.83 -8.64 -10.80
CA LEU A 133 5.55 -7.78 -9.66
C LEU A 133 6.36 -6.49 -9.70
N ASP A 134 5.68 -5.38 -9.44
CA ASP A 134 6.27 -4.08 -9.18
C ASP A 134 6.21 -3.74 -7.68
N VAL A 135 5.25 -4.33 -6.95
CA VAL A 135 5.04 -4.14 -5.51
C VAL A 135 4.67 -5.46 -4.84
N ILE A 136 5.21 -5.70 -3.66
CA ILE A 136 4.74 -6.70 -2.71
C ILE A 136 4.33 -5.97 -1.45
N LEU A 137 3.04 -6.07 -1.08
CA LEU A 137 2.49 -5.48 0.13
C LEU A 137 2.28 -6.54 1.20
N LEU A 138 2.87 -6.35 2.37
CA LEU A 138 2.60 -7.17 3.55
C LEU A 138 1.65 -6.46 4.50
N MET A 139 0.54 -7.12 4.83
CA MET A 139 -0.36 -6.66 5.87
C MET A 139 0.25 -6.99 7.23
N SER A 140 0.42 -5.97 8.04
CA SER A 140 0.85 -6.09 9.44
C SER A 140 -0.32 -6.00 10.44
N VAL A 141 -1.53 -6.04 9.92
CA VAL A 141 -2.81 -6.20 10.62
C VAL A 141 -3.73 -7.09 9.78
N ASN A 142 -4.81 -7.60 10.34
CA ASN A 142 -5.85 -8.21 9.50
C ASN A 142 -6.62 -7.09 8.78
N PRO A 143 -6.76 -7.14 7.44
CA PRO A 143 -7.38 -6.07 6.67
C PRO A 143 -8.86 -5.89 7.01
N GLY A 144 -9.37 -4.66 6.85
CA GLY A 144 -10.78 -4.32 7.04
C GLY A 144 -11.01 -3.02 7.80
N PHE A 145 -10.15 -2.67 8.74
CA PHE A 145 -10.29 -1.47 9.57
C PHE A 145 -8.95 -0.80 9.82
N GLY A 146 -8.94 0.54 9.88
CA GLY A 146 -7.77 1.32 10.29
C GLY A 146 -7.55 1.30 11.81
N GLY A 147 -6.41 1.87 12.25
CA GLY A 147 -6.11 2.09 13.67
C GLY A 147 -5.69 0.86 14.48
N GLN A 148 -5.44 -0.28 13.83
CA GLN A 148 -5.02 -1.52 14.49
C GLN A 148 -3.54 -1.49 14.91
N SER A 149 -3.17 -2.35 15.87
CA SER A 149 -1.79 -2.52 16.30
C SER A 149 -1.00 -3.42 15.36
N PHE A 150 0.24 -3.04 15.09
CA PHE A 150 1.18 -3.80 14.27
C PHE A 150 1.42 -5.21 14.84
N ILE A 151 1.33 -6.22 13.98
CA ILE A 151 1.61 -7.63 14.33
C ILE A 151 3.13 -7.87 14.22
N PRO A 152 3.86 -8.12 15.35
CA PRO A 152 5.32 -8.19 15.36
C PRO A 152 5.93 -9.25 14.43
N GLN A 153 5.24 -10.38 14.23
CA GLN A 153 5.69 -11.47 13.33
C GLN A 153 5.84 -11.01 11.87
N THR A 154 5.23 -9.90 11.50
CA THR A 154 5.40 -9.30 10.16
C THR A 154 6.86 -8.89 9.90
N LEU A 155 7.64 -8.56 10.92
CA LEU A 155 9.06 -8.22 10.77
C LEU A 155 9.87 -9.38 10.16
N ASP A 156 9.61 -10.62 10.60
CA ASP A 156 10.29 -11.79 10.02
C ASP A 156 9.84 -12.05 8.58
N LYS A 157 8.55 -11.84 8.30
CA LYS A 157 8.01 -11.95 6.95
C LYS A 157 8.58 -10.89 6.01
N LEU A 158 8.78 -9.65 6.48
CA LEU A 158 9.46 -8.59 5.74
C LEU A 158 10.90 -8.99 5.37
N ARG A 159 11.68 -9.49 6.33
CA ARG A 159 13.06 -9.97 6.09
C ARG A 159 13.09 -11.09 5.04
N GLU A 160 12.15 -12.02 5.10
CA GLU A 160 12.03 -13.10 4.14
C GLU A 160 11.73 -12.57 2.73
N VAL A 161 10.74 -11.68 2.59
CA VAL A 161 10.37 -11.10 1.29
C VAL A 161 11.50 -10.24 0.73
N ARG A 162 12.17 -9.42 1.55
CA ARG A 162 13.33 -8.62 1.12
C ARG A 162 14.42 -9.50 0.56
N ARG A 163 14.76 -10.58 1.23
CA ARG A 163 15.76 -11.54 0.75
C ARG A 163 15.37 -12.16 -0.59
N ARG A 164 14.06 -12.49 -0.79
CA ARG A 164 13.56 -13.00 -2.07
C ARG A 164 13.64 -11.97 -3.19
N ILE A 165 13.28 -10.71 -2.90
CA ILE A 165 13.39 -9.61 -3.88
C ILE A 165 14.85 -9.42 -4.29
N ASP A 166 15.77 -9.31 -3.34
CA ASP A 166 17.19 -9.10 -3.60
C ASP A 166 17.80 -10.26 -4.42
N ALA A 167 17.41 -11.50 -4.10
CA ALA A 167 17.85 -12.69 -4.84
C ALA A 167 17.26 -12.78 -6.26
N SER A 168 16.10 -12.18 -6.51
CA SER A 168 15.43 -12.22 -7.82
C SER A 168 16.08 -11.28 -8.85
N GLY A 169 16.72 -10.22 -8.40
CA GLY A 169 17.26 -9.16 -9.24
C GLY A 169 16.22 -8.23 -9.87
N TYR A 170 14.93 -8.38 -9.53
CA TYR A 170 13.86 -7.49 -10.01
C TYR A 170 13.73 -6.25 -9.12
N ASP A 171 13.33 -5.14 -9.72
CA ASP A 171 13.04 -3.88 -9.01
C ASP A 171 11.60 -3.90 -8.46
N ILE A 172 11.43 -4.48 -7.28
CA ILE A 172 10.16 -4.66 -6.61
C ILE A 172 10.16 -3.86 -5.30
N ARG A 173 9.15 -3.00 -5.11
CA ARG A 173 8.92 -2.32 -3.84
C ARG A 173 8.37 -3.28 -2.80
N LEU A 174 8.89 -3.19 -1.58
CA LEU A 174 8.36 -3.90 -0.43
C LEU A 174 7.58 -2.94 0.46
N GLU A 175 6.27 -3.04 0.35
CA GLU A 175 5.32 -2.20 1.07
C GLU A 175 4.80 -2.91 2.32
N VAL A 176 4.46 -2.12 3.33
CA VAL A 176 3.83 -2.60 4.57
C VAL A 176 2.64 -1.73 4.93
N ASP A 177 1.54 -2.36 5.32
CA ASP A 177 0.31 -1.69 5.76
C ASP A 177 -0.23 -2.28 7.06
N GLY A 178 -0.43 -1.40 8.03
CA GLY A 178 -1.05 -1.72 9.31
C GLY A 178 -0.22 -1.34 10.53
N GLY A 179 -0.69 -0.37 11.30
CA GLY A 179 -0.09 0.04 12.56
C GLY A 179 1.29 0.69 12.45
N VAL A 180 1.65 1.22 11.28
CA VAL A 180 2.89 1.96 11.07
C VAL A 180 2.79 3.33 11.74
N LYS A 181 3.80 3.67 12.55
CA LYS A 181 3.90 4.91 13.34
C LYS A 181 5.35 5.40 13.38
N VAL A 182 5.55 6.63 13.85
CA VAL A 182 6.88 7.22 14.02
C VAL A 182 7.81 6.30 14.84
N ASN A 183 7.29 5.70 15.92
CA ASN A 183 8.11 4.91 16.85
C ASN A 183 8.47 3.49 16.38
N ASN A 184 7.92 3.01 15.27
CA ASN A 184 8.23 1.67 14.74
C ASN A 184 8.69 1.66 13.28
N ILE A 185 8.54 2.77 12.54
CA ILE A 185 8.85 2.82 11.11
C ILE A 185 10.32 2.50 10.82
N GLY A 186 11.24 2.92 11.70
CA GLY A 186 12.66 2.60 11.58
C GLY A 186 12.96 1.11 11.68
N GLU A 187 12.34 0.40 12.64
CA GLU A 187 12.47 -1.04 12.78
C GLU A 187 11.88 -1.79 11.58
N ILE A 188 10.72 -1.33 11.08
CA ILE A 188 10.06 -1.89 9.89
C ILE A 188 10.95 -1.70 8.65
N ALA A 189 11.57 -0.54 8.48
CA ALA A 189 12.51 -0.28 7.40
C ALA A 189 13.77 -1.16 7.51
N ALA A 190 14.33 -1.33 8.72
CA ALA A 190 15.44 -2.22 8.98
C ALA A 190 15.11 -3.70 8.67
N ALA A 191 13.84 -4.09 8.78
CA ALA A 191 13.37 -5.42 8.38
C ALA A 191 13.24 -5.57 6.85
N GLY A 192 13.39 -4.49 6.07
CA GLY A 192 13.47 -4.53 4.60
C GLY A 192 12.37 -3.80 3.86
N ALA A 193 11.37 -3.22 4.53
CA ALA A 193 10.35 -2.40 3.87
C ALA A 193 10.95 -1.10 3.32
N ASP A 194 10.47 -0.66 2.16
CA ASP A 194 10.87 0.61 1.55
C ASP A 194 9.67 1.52 1.17
N MET A 195 8.44 1.05 1.39
CA MET A 195 7.20 1.83 1.27
C MET A 195 6.29 1.57 2.47
N PHE A 196 5.77 2.63 3.07
CA PHE A 196 5.10 2.59 4.38
C PHE A 196 3.72 3.23 4.28
N VAL A 197 2.69 2.42 4.50
CA VAL A 197 1.31 2.92 4.60
C VAL A 197 1.04 3.40 6.02
N ALA A 198 0.62 4.65 6.15
CA ALA A 198 0.27 5.25 7.43
C ALA A 198 -1.07 6.00 7.31
N GLY A 199 -2.07 5.55 8.04
CA GLY A 199 -3.41 6.15 8.07
C GLY A 199 -3.59 7.09 9.26
N SER A 200 -4.13 6.56 10.35
CA SER A 200 -4.42 7.33 11.58
C SER A 200 -3.20 8.01 12.19
N ALA A 201 -2.00 7.44 12.00
CA ALA A 201 -0.76 8.05 12.46
C ALA A 201 -0.51 9.44 11.85
N ILE A 202 -1.05 9.71 10.65
CA ILE A 202 -0.96 11.00 9.96
C ILE A 202 -2.28 11.78 10.12
N PHE A 203 -3.41 11.21 9.68
CA PHE A 203 -4.68 11.93 9.55
C PHE A 203 -5.34 12.31 10.87
N ASP A 204 -5.07 11.58 11.98
CA ASP A 204 -5.56 11.93 13.32
C ASP A 204 -4.73 13.05 13.99
N LYS A 205 -3.72 13.60 13.31
CA LYS A 205 -2.87 14.64 13.86
C LYS A 205 -3.20 16.01 13.29
N PRO A 206 -3.08 17.08 14.08
CA PRO A 206 -3.37 18.43 13.59
C PRO A 206 -2.31 18.95 12.59
N ASP A 207 -1.09 18.40 12.63
CA ASP A 207 0.05 18.80 11.80
C ASP A 207 0.66 17.59 11.10
N TYR A 208 0.24 17.35 9.84
CA TYR A 208 0.72 16.24 9.01
C TYR A 208 2.21 16.36 8.69
N LYS A 209 2.68 17.61 8.49
CA LYS A 209 4.09 17.83 8.15
C LYS A 209 5.01 17.40 9.29
N LYS A 210 4.67 17.77 10.52
CA LYS A 210 5.44 17.36 11.69
C LYS A 210 5.58 15.84 11.76
N VAL A 211 4.49 15.10 11.61
CA VAL A 211 4.50 13.63 11.68
C VAL A 211 5.34 13.02 10.55
N ILE A 212 5.16 13.53 9.32
CA ILE A 212 5.91 13.02 8.15
C ILE A 212 7.41 13.33 8.31
N ASP A 213 7.77 14.52 8.79
CA ASP A 213 9.17 14.88 9.08
C ASP A 213 9.77 13.97 10.17
N GLU A 214 9.02 13.66 11.23
CA GLU A 214 9.44 12.71 12.27
C GLU A 214 9.64 11.29 11.68
N MET A 215 8.72 10.81 10.83
CA MET A 215 8.88 9.54 10.12
C MET A 215 10.13 9.52 9.23
N ARG A 216 10.36 10.59 8.46
CA ARG A 216 11.58 10.75 7.64
C ARG A 216 12.85 10.73 8.50
N SER A 217 12.81 11.36 9.67
CA SER A 217 13.96 11.39 10.59
C SER A 217 14.28 9.99 11.12
N GLU A 218 13.28 9.16 11.44
CA GLU A 218 13.51 7.78 11.86
C GLU A 218 14.04 6.92 10.70
N LEU A 219 13.50 7.09 9.49
CA LEU A 219 13.99 6.39 8.29
C LEU A 219 15.43 6.75 7.93
N ALA A 220 15.83 8.01 8.15
CA ALA A 220 17.22 8.45 7.89
C ALA A 220 18.26 7.81 8.81
N LYS A 221 17.84 7.27 9.95
CA LYS A 221 18.75 6.57 10.91
C LYS A 221 19.02 5.11 10.50
N VAL A 222 18.25 4.57 9.56
CA VAL A 222 18.37 3.17 9.15
C VAL A 222 19.59 3.01 8.27
N THR A 223 20.58 2.28 8.77
CA THR A 223 21.76 1.86 7.99
C THR A 223 21.48 0.50 7.36
N HIS A 224 21.60 0.41 6.05
CA HIS A 224 21.63 -0.88 5.36
C HIS A 224 23.02 -1.49 5.60
N GLY A 225 23.05 -2.54 6.42
CA GLY A 225 24.24 -3.36 6.64
C GLY A 225 24.58 -4.22 5.43
#